data_202fcf40ba9acecefd5296f72fd02dc2
#
_entry.id   202fcf40ba9acecefd5296f72fd02dc2
#
_cell.length_a   1.000
_cell.length_b   1.000
_cell.length_c   1.000
_cell.angle_alpha   90.00
_cell.angle_beta   90.00
_cell.angle_gamma   90.00
#
_symmetry.space_group_name_H-M   'P 1'
#
loop_
_entity.id
_entity.type
_entity.pdbx_description
1 polymer ?
#
loop_
_entity_poly.entity_id
_entity_poly.type
_entity_poly.pdbx_seq_one_letter_code
_entity_poly.pdbx_strand_id
1 'polypeptide(L)'
;RLLFTDQEANEKVLIFRNQRGTTEGCANYLANELGLPPAASIISSLPAHDLSGASGGLRRALGGGTAFHNTDLTRDERVLIERAFRDPDSPVKVLAATTTVAAGVNTPASTVIIVEHGYPWEGTTLSAADVKNMAGRAGRLGFRETGTAIIFAESPIQRQQLFRKYVLASPEPVTSSFREEEVGTWVLRLLAQIQGIRE
;
A
#
# COMPACT_ATOMS: atom_id res chain seq x y z
N ARG A 1 -8.11 14.00 13.40
CA ARG A 1 -7.44 14.59 14.59
C ARG A 1 -6.79 13.56 15.53
N LEU A 2 -7.10 12.24 15.37
CA LEU A 2 -6.53 11.16 16.20
C LEU A 2 -5.21 10.57 15.65
N LEU A 3 -4.79 10.95 14.44
CA LEU A 3 -3.63 10.33 13.78
C LEU A 3 -2.31 11.10 13.97
N PHE A 4 -2.37 12.36 14.34
CA PHE A 4 -1.17 13.18 14.50
C PHE A 4 -1.32 14.02 15.79
N THR A 5 -0.65 13.61 16.85
CA THR A 5 -0.49 14.41 18.05
C THR A 5 0.83 15.17 17.97
N ASP A 6 0.91 16.36 18.56
CA ASP A 6 2.07 17.27 18.50
C ASP A 6 3.41 16.66 18.98
N GLN A 7 3.37 15.48 19.57
CA GLN A 7 4.56 14.80 20.11
C GLN A 7 5.23 13.81 19.13
N GLU A 8 4.66 13.57 17.94
CA GLU A 8 5.16 12.52 17.05
C GLU A 8 5.35 13.01 15.60
N ALA A 9 6.24 13.98 15.41
CA ALA A 9 6.55 14.58 14.10
C ALA A 9 6.95 13.58 12.99
N ASN A 10 7.29 12.34 13.35
CA ASN A 10 7.75 11.29 12.43
C ASN A 10 6.73 10.18 12.16
N GLU A 11 5.48 10.36 12.59
CA GLU A 11 4.45 9.37 12.29
C GLU A 11 4.13 9.29 10.81
N LYS A 12 4.04 8.06 10.32
CA LYS A 12 3.62 7.75 8.95
C LYS A 12 2.45 6.79 8.96
N VAL A 13 1.48 7.07 8.12
CA VAL A 13 0.25 6.29 8.00
C VAL A 13 0.17 5.66 6.63
N LEU A 14 0.04 4.34 6.58
CA LEU A 14 -0.20 3.59 5.35
C LEU A 14 -1.66 3.12 5.34
N ILE A 15 -2.39 3.47 4.27
CA ILE A 15 -3.81 3.15 4.13
C ILE A 15 -3.98 2.21 2.94
N PHE A 16 -4.47 1.01 3.19
CA PHE A 16 -4.77 0.05 2.14
C PHE A 16 -6.20 0.22 1.62
N ARG A 17 -6.29 0.35 0.31
CA ARG A 17 -7.53 0.39 -0.46
C ARG A 17 -7.52 -0.73 -1.51
N ASN A 18 -8.69 -1.19 -1.93
CA ASN A 18 -8.80 -2.31 -2.87
C ASN A 18 -8.85 -1.90 -4.35
N GLN A 19 -9.05 -0.61 -4.67
CA GLN A 19 -9.14 -0.10 -6.03
C GLN A 19 -8.19 1.08 -6.26
N ARG A 20 -7.70 1.22 -7.51
CA ARG A 20 -6.80 2.30 -7.91
C ARG A 20 -7.42 3.68 -7.75
N GLY A 21 -8.66 3.85 -8.25
CA GLY A 21 -9.38 5.12 -8.14
C GLY A 21 -9.70 5.51 -6.69
N THR A 22 -10.10 4.55 -5.84
CA THR A 22 -10.33 4.83 -4.41
C THR A 22 -9.04 5.15 -3.67
N THR A 23 -7.92 4.60 -4.11
CA THR A 23 -6.58 4.90 -3.56
C THR A 23 -6.19 6.35 -3.86
N GLU A 24 -6.33 6.80 -5.10
CA GLU A 24 -6.10 8.18 -5.50
C GLU A 24 -7.08 9.13 -4.79
N GLY A 25 -8.38 8.81 -4.81
CA GLY A 25 -9.41 9.61 -4.13
C GLY A 25 -9.14 9.78 -2.64
N CYS A 26 -8.72 8.71 -1.96
CA CYS A 26 -8.35 8.74 -0.55
C CYS A 26 -7.19 9.70 -0.28
N ALA A 27 -6.11 9.62 -1.05
CA ALA A 27 -4.96 10.50 -0.87
C ALA A 27 -5.34 11.98 -1.11
N ASN A 28 -6.06 12.27 -2.19
CA ASN A 28 -6.48 13.64 -2.52
C ASN A 28 -7.47 14.21 -1.48
N TYR A 29 -8.40 13.39 -0.98
CA TYR A 29 -9.30 13.79 0.10
C TYR A 29 -8.52 14.17 1.36
N LEU A 30 -7.60 13.31 1.79
CA LEU A 30 -6.80 13.55 3.00
C LEU A 30 -5.82 14.73 2.84
N ALA A 31 -5.33 14.98 1.64
CA ALA A 31 -4.52 16.18 1.35
C ALA A 31 -5.25 17.48 1.68
N ASN A 32 -6.57 17.52 1.43
CA ASN A 32 -7.39 18.70 1.72
C ASN A 32 -7.79 18.79 3.21
N GLU A 33 -7.98 17.63 3.87
CA GLU A 33 -8.55 17.58 5.23
C GLU A 33 -7.52 17.69 6.35
N LEU A 34 -6.28 17.19 6.11
CA LEU A 34 -5.30 17.06 7.19
C LEU A 34 -4.47 18.35 7.43
N GLY A 35 -4.41 19.25 6.46
CA GLY A 35 -3.61 20.47 6.58
C GLY A 35 -2.10 20.23 6.73
N LEU A 36 -1.59 19.11 6.20
CA LEU A 36 -0.17 18.81 6.25
C LEU A 36 0.63 19.73 5.30
N PRO A 37 1.90 19.97 5.58
CA PRO A 37 2.73 20.81 4.72
C PRO A 37 2.93 20.15 3.35
N PRO A 38 3.04 20.96 2.27
CA PRO A 38 3.27 20.44 0.93
C PRO A 38 4.65 19.75 0.81
N ALA A 39 4.68 18.65 0.08
CA ALA A 39 5.91 17.93 -0.25
C ALA A 39 6.61 18.54 -1.49
N ALA A 40 6.96 19.83 -1.41
CA ALA A 40 7.45 20.61 -2.55
C ALA A 40 8.71 20.00 -3.21
N SER A 41 9.65 19.49 -2.42
CA SER A 41 10.86 18.83 -2.92
C SER A 41 10.54 17.56 -3.72
N ILE A 42 9.55 16.78 -3.28
CA ILE A 42 9.11 15.59 -3.98
C ILE A 42 8.39 15.96 -5.28
N ILE A 43 7.54 16.98 -5.25
CA ILE A 43 6.84 17.49 -6.45
C ILE A 43 7.86 17.92 -7.51
N SER A 44 8.93 18.61 -7.11
CA SER A 44 9.99 19.06 -8.01
C SER A 44 10.80 17.90 -8.60
N SER A 45 10.88 16.78 -7.91
CA SER A 45 11.59 15.57 -8.35
C SER A 45 10.74 14.63 -9.21
N LEU A 46 9.43 14.90 -9.37
CA LEU A 46 8.58 14.12 -10.26
C LEU A 46 8.99 14.31 -11.72
N PRO A 47 8.92 13.24 -12.53
CA PRO A 47 9.22 13.32 -13.96
C PRO A 47 8.46 14.47 -14.65
N ALA A 48 9.14 15.20 -15.51
CA ALA A 48 8.52 16.26 -16.32
C ALA A 48 7.92 15.70 -17.62
N HIS A 49 8.39 14.54 -18.07
CA HIS A 49 7.97 13.82 -19.27
C HIS A 49 7.49 12.42 -18.92
N ASP A 50 6.80 11.76 -19.82
CA ASP A 50 6.24 10.40 -19.66
C ASP A 50 5.30 10.31 -18.47
N LEU A 51 4.42 11.30 -18.35
CA LEU A 51 3.46 11.37 -17.25
C LEU A 51 2.39 10.28 -17.38
N SER A 52 2.07 9.63 -16.26
CA SER A 52 0.88 8.79 -16.18
C SER A 52 -0.41 9.62 -16.19
N GLY A 53 -1.55 9.00 -16.49
CA GLY A 53 -2.86 9.65 -16.33
C GLY A 53 -3.13 10.09 -14.88
N ALA A 54 -2.46 9.47 -13.91
CA ALA A 54 -2.59 9.74 -12.48
C ALA A 54 -1.62 10.81 -11.95
N SER A 55 -0.63 11.26 -12.76
CA SER A 55 0.40 12.22 -12.32
C SER A 55 -0.17 13.54 -11.78
N GLY A 56 -1.25 14.03 -12.37
CA GLY A 56 -1.94 15.23 -11.89
C GLY A 56 -2.55 15.05 -10.51
N GLY A 57 -3.16 13.87 -10.27
CA GLY A 57 -3.69 13.49 -8.95
C GLY A 57 -2.59 13.35 -7.92
N LEU A 58 -1.44 12.76 -8.31
CA LEU A 58 -0.29 12.62 -7.42
C LEU A 58 0.27 13.98 -6.98
N ARG A 59 0.41 14.94 -7.91
CA ARG A 59 0.88 16.30 -7.58
C ARG A 59 -0.08 17.01 -6.62
N ARG A 60 -1.40 16.85 -6.80
CA ARG A 60 -2.39 17.39 -5.85
C ARG A 60 -2.25 16.78 -4.47
N ALA A 61 -2.15 15.47 -4.36
CA ALA A 61 -1.97 14.77 -3.08
C ALA A 61 -0.70 15.24 -2.37
N LEU A 62 0.42 15.32 -3.07
CA LEU A 62 1.70 15.82 -2.53
C LEU A 62 1.62 17.29 -2.09
N GLY A 63 0.75 18.10 -2.70
CA GLY A 63 0.46 19.46 -2.27
C GLY A 63 -0.10 19.56 -0.84
N GLY A 64 -0.65 18.47 -0.30
CA GLY A 64 -1.13 18.36 1.08
C GLY A 64 -0.41 17.27 1.89
N GLY A 65 0.85 16.95 1.59
CA GLY A 65 1.68 16.02 2.38
C GLY A 65 1.23 14.56 2.34
N THR A 66 0.36 14.21 1.38
CA THR A 66 -0.10 12.84 1.15
C THR A 66 0.38 12.32 -0.20
N ALA A 67 0.33 11.00 -0.39
CA ALA A 67 0.63 10.38 -1.66
C ALA A 67 -0.24 9.14 -1.88
N PHE A 68 -0.26 8.63 -3.10
CA PHE A 68 -0.82 7.32 -3.37
C PHE A 68 0.13 6.45 -4.19
N HIS A 69 -0.07 5.14 -4.11
CA HIS A 69 0.73 4.15 -4.83
C HIS A 69 -0.19 3.08 -5.43
N ASN A 70 -0.27 3.07 -6.73
CA ASN A 70 -1.00 2.07 -7.50
C ASN A 70 -0.33 1.87 -8.88
N THR A 71 -0.87 0.96 -9.69
CA THR A 71 -0.31 0.62 -11.01
C THR A 71 -0.60 1.65 -12.10
N ASP A 72 -1.40 2.69 -11.85
CA ASP A 72 -1.65 3.79 -12.78
C ASP A 72 -0.50 4.80 -12.80
N LEU A 73 0.36 4.79 -11.77
CA LEU A 73 1.58 5.56 -11.74
C LEU A 73 2.67 4.88 -12.58
N THR A 74 3.55 5.68 -13.19
CA THR A 74 4.77 5.17 -13.84
C THR A 74 5.69 4.51 -12.81
N ARG A 75 6.64 3.72 -13.29
CA ARG A 75 7.64 3.09 -12.42
C ARG A 75 8.43 4.13 -11.63
N ASP A 76 8.84 5.22 -12.29
CA ASP A 76 9.67 6.25 -11.68
C ASP A 76 8.90 7.04 -10.62
N GLU A 77 7.63 7.37 -10.87
CA GLU A 77 6.74 7.95 -9.88
C GLU A 77 6.60 7.06 -8.64
N ARG A 78 6.35 5.74 -8.84
CA ARG A 78 6.26 4.79 -7.73
C ARG A 78 7.53 4.72 -6.89
N VAL A 79 8.69 4.57 -7.55
CA VAL A 79 9.99 4.51 -6.86
C VAL A 79 10.26 5.79 -6.07
N LEU A 80 9.92 6.95 -6.63
CA LEU A 80 10.08 8.24 -5.94
C LEU A 80 9.21 8.30 -4.68
N ILE A 81 7.93 7.93 -4.80
CA ILE A 81 6.99 7.93 -3.66
C ILE A 81 7.40 6.92 -2.59
N GLU A 82 7.85 5.73 -2.97
CA GLU A 82 8.36 4.72 -2.04
C GLU A 82 9.56 5.24 -1.23
N ARG A 83 10.50 5.92 -1.89
CA ARG A 83 11.65 6.53 -1.23
C ARG A 83 11.22 7.67 -0.31
N ALA A 84 10.35 8.55 -0.80
CA ALA A 84 9.83 9.66 -0.01
C ALA A 84 9.06 9.16 1.22
N PHE A 85 8.24 8.12 1.10
CA PHE A 85 7.50 7.59 2.24
C PHE A 85 8.41 6.87 3.25
N ARG A 86 9.51 6.26 2.79
CA ARG A 86 10.49 5.58 3.65
C ARG A 86 11.36 6.56 4.45
N ASP A 87 11.63 7.71 3.90
CA ASP A 87 12.44 8.74 4.56
C ASP A 87 11.65 9.34 5.75
N PRO A 88 12.13 9.20 7.00
CA PRO A 88 11.44 9.72 8.18
C PRO A 88 11.26 11.23 8.16
N ASP A 89 12.20 11.96 7.55
CA ASP A 89 12.20 13.42 7.50
C ASP A 89 11.35 13.97 6.36
N SER A 90 10.89 13.11 5.46
CA SER A 90 10.03 13.51 4.34
C SER A 90 8.69 14.08 4.82
N PRO A 91 8.19 15.15 4.15
CA PRO A 91 6.87 15.71 4.41
C PRO A 91 5.71 14.79 4.00
N VAL A 92 5.98 13.72 3.24
CA VAL A 92 4.95 12.72 2.91
C VAL A 92 4.67 11.87 4.14
N LYS A 93 3.56 12.16 4.83
CA LYS A 93 3.16 11.49 6.06
C LYS A 93 2.09 10.42 5.86
N VAL A 94 1.31 10.50 4.79
CA VAL A 94 0.24 9.55 4.49
C VAL A 94 0.44 8.96 3.11
N LEU A 95 0.39 7.63 3.02
CA LEU A 95 0.42 6.89 1.76
C LEU A 95 -0.85 6.04 1.64
N ALA A 96 -1.69 6.32 0.65
CA ALA A 96 -2.75 5.40 0.25
C ALA A 96 -2.22 4.43 -0.81
N ALA A 97 -2.48 3.13 -0.67
CA ALA A 97 -1.91 2.14 -1.56
C ALA A 97 -2.87 0.99 -1.83
N THR A 98 -2.74 0.37 -3.01
CA THR A 98 -3.40 -0.90 -3.27
C THR A 98 -2.68 -2.06 -2.58
N THR A 99 -3.34 -3.20 -2.46
CA THR A 99 -2.79 -4.40 -1.79
C THR A 99 -1.48 -4.90 -2.40
N THR A 100 -1.17 -4.54 -3.65
CA THR A 100 0.10 -4.89 -4.32
C THR A 100 1.33 -4.34 -3.60
N VAL A 101 1.20 -3.23 -2.88
CA VAL A 101 2.28 -2.65 -2.04
C VAL A 101 2.61 -3.56 -0.85
N ALA A 102 1.64 -4.33 -0.35
CA ALA A 102 1.88 -5.28 0.74
C ALA A 102 2.85 -6.40 0.34
N ALA A 103 2.91 -6.77 -0.92
CA ALA A 103 3.69 -7.93 -1.40
C ALA A 103 5.14 -7.64 -1.76
N GLY A 104 5.55 -6.40 -2.03
CA GLY A 104 6.90 -6.16 -2.58
C GLY A 104 7.61 -4.89 -2.15
N VAL A 105 6.92 -3.94 -1.52
CA VAL A 105 7.48 -2.62 -1.21
C VAL A 105 7.80 -2.50 0.28
N ASN A 106 9.01 -2.08 0.59
CA ASN A 106 9.39 -1.78 1.97
C ASN A 106 8.89 -0.38 2.36
N THR A 107 7.66 -0.30 2.84
CA THR A 107 7.02 0.93 3.31
C THR A 107 6.67 0.81 4.79
N PRO A 108 7.63 1.04 5.70
CA PRO A 108 7.35 1.01 7.12
C PRO A 108 6.45 2.19 7.50
N ALA A 109 5.48 1.93 8.36
CA ALA A 109 4.57 2.93 8.88
C ALA A 109 4.41 2.77 10.41
N SER A 110 4.08 3.83 11.12
CA SER A 110 3.68 3.75 12.52
C SER A 110 2.26 3.16 12.62
N THR A 111 1.41 3.55 11.69
CA THR A 111 0.02 3.09 11.64
C THR A 111 -0.33 2.56 10.26
N VAL A 112 -0.97 1.40 10.22
CA VAL A 112 -1.56 0.81 9.03
C VAL A 112 -3.07 0.81 9.17
N ILE A 113 -3.78 1.24 8.14
CA ILE A 113 -5.25 1.23 8.09
C ILE A 113 -5.69 0.37 6.91
N ILE A 114 -6.52 -0.63 7.18
CA ILE A 114 -7.14 -1.50 6.17
C ILE A 114 -8.62 -1.14 6.09
N VAL A 115 -9.03 -0.54 4.97
CA VAL A 115 -10.37 0.03 4.81
C VAL A 115 -11.34 -1.03 4.29
N GLU A 116 -11.02 -1.68 3.17
CA GLU A 116 -11.86 -2.72 2.58
C GLU A 116 -11.29 -4.11 2.89
N HIS A 117 -12.18 -5.10 3.02
CA HIS A 117 -11.84 -6.47 3.41
C HIS A 117 -11.99 -7.48 2.27
N GLY A 118 -12.18 -7.01 1.04
CA GLY A 118 -12.38 -7.88 -0.11
C GLY A 118 -12.51 -7.11 -1.41
N TYR A 119 -12.71 -7.86 -2.46
CA TYR A 119 -12.86 -7.38 -3.82
C TYR A 119 -14.32 -7.59 -4.28
N PRO A 120 -15.18 -6.56 -4.23
CA PRO A 120 -16.61 -6.70 -4.55
C PRO A 120 -16.87 -7.29 -5.94
N TRP A 121 -16.01 -6.97 -6.91
CA TRP A 121 -16.11 -7.46 -8.29
C TRP A 121 -15.72 -8.94 -8.47
N GLU A 122 -14.97 -9.50 -7.52
CA GLU A 122 -14.59 -10.92 -7.52
C GLU A 122 -15.46 -11.74 -6.57
N GLY A 123 -16.27 -11.10 -5.73
CA GLY A 123 -17.03 -11.75 -4.66
C GLY A 123 -16.13 -12.41 -3.60
N THR A 124 -14.81 -12.07 -3.62
CA THR A 124 -13.81 -12.64 -2.72
C THR A 124 -13.49 -11.70 -1.57
N THR A 125 -13.12 -12.27 -0.44
CA THR A 125 -12.64 -11.52 0.71
C THR A 125 -11.15 -11.76 0.89
N LEU A 126 -10.44 -10.78 1.48
CA LEU A 126 -9.04 -10.96 1.86
C LEU A 126 -8.87 -12.18 2.76
N SER A 127 -7.77 -12.89 2.59
CA SER A 127 -7.35 -13.97 3.48
C SER A 127 -6.81 -13.42 4.81
N ALA A 128 -6.73 -14.25 5.84
CA ALA A 128 -6.08 -13.84 7.09
C ALA A 128 -4.58 -13.58 6.86
N ALA A 129 -3.95 -14.31 5.96
CA ALA A 129 -2.57 -14.11 5.56
C ALA A 129 -2.36 -12.73 4.91
N ASP A 130 -3.25 -12.31 4.00
CA ASP A 130 -3.16 -10.99 3.34
C ASP A 130 -3.27 -9.85 4.37
N VAL A 131 -4.28 -9.93 5.25
CA VAL A 131 -4.49 -8.90 6.28
C VAL A 131 -3.31 -8.85 7.26
N LYS A 132 -2.77 -9.99 7.69
CA LYS A 132 -1.59 -10.04 8.56
C LYS A 132 -0.33 -9.51 7.86
N ASN A 133 -0.18 -9.77 6.57
CA ASN A 133 0.94 -9.23 5.78
C ASN A 133 0.84 -7.70 5.65
N MET A 134 -0.36 -7.16 5.41
CA MET A 134 -0.60 -5.72 5.43
C MET A 134 -0.36 -5.11 6.81
N ALA A 135 -0.92 -5.71 7.86
CA ALA A 135 -0.75 -5.27 9.25
C ALA A 135 0.73 -5.30 9.68
N GLY A 136 1.51 -6.27 9.21
CA GLY A 136 2.95 -6.40 9.44
C GLY A 136 3.81 -5.28 8.84
N ARG A 137 3.20 -4.30 8.16
CA ARG A 137 3.85 -3.06 7.73
C ARG A 137 3.90 -2.01 8.84
N ALA A 138 3.13 -2.20 9.90
CA ALA A 138 3.18 -1.35 11.08
C ALA A 138 4.32 -1.78 12.01
N GLY A 139 5.09 -0.82 12.54
CA GLY A 139 6.07 -1.06 13.59
C GLY A 139 7.28 -1.89 13.17
N ARG A 140 7.91 -1.60 12.01
CA ARG A 140 9.10 -2.34 11.59
C ARG A 140 10.35 -1.96 12.38
N LEU A 141 11.19 -2.98 12.64
CA LEU A 141 12.52 -2.86 13.25
C LEU A 141 13.33 -1.73 12.59
N GLY A 142 13.88 -0.84 13.39
CA GLY A 142 14.65 0.33 12.92
C GLY A 142 13.82 1.61 12.73
N PHE A 143 12.47 1.54 12.81
CA PHE A 143 11.59 2.70 12.78
C PHE A 143 10.82 2.86 14.10
N ARG A 144 10.18 1.80 14.59
CA ARG A 144 9.53 1.70 15.91
C ARG A 144 9.37 0.24 16.31
N GLU A 145 9.53 -0.04 17.58
CA GLU A 145 9.34 -1.40 18.14
C GLU A 145 7.87 -1.83 18.11
N THR A 146 6.94 -0.86 18.16
CA THR A 146 5.50 -1.10 18.17
C THR A 146 4.82 -0.31 17.05
N GLY A 147 3.86 -0.93 16.39
CA GLY A 147 3.02 -0.31 15.38
C GLY A 147 1.55 -0.62 15.61
N THR A 148 0.67 0.21 15.06
CA THR A 148 -0.77 0.05 15.17
C THR A 148 -1.36 -0.37 13.83
N ALA A 149 -2.13 -1.47 13.81
CA ALA A 149 -2.93 -1.86 12.64
C ALA A 149 -4.42 -1.68 12.96
N ILE A 150 -5.12 -0.96 12.12
CA ILE A 150 -6.55 -0.65 12.23
C ILE A 150 -7.29 -1.31 11.09
N ILE A 151 -8.31 -2.12 11.40
CA ILE A 151 -9.22 -2.70 10.42
C ILE A 151 -10.58 -2.01 10.60
N PHE A 152 -11.08 -1.38 9.54
CA PHE A 152 -12.37 -0.73 9.58
C PHE A 152 -13.51 -1.72 9.68
N ALA A 153 -14.53 -1.39 10.47
CA ALA A 153 -15.76 -2.15 10.58
C ALA A 153 -16.94 -1.17 10.61
N GLU A 154 -17.96 -1.44 9.81
CA GLU A 154 -19.15 -0.60 9.66
C GLU A 154 -20.20 -0.83 10.77
N SER A 155 -20.08 -1.96 11.48
CA SER A 155 -21.00 -2.31 12.55
C SER A 155 -20.34 -3.14 13.65
N PRO A 156 -20.94 -3.20 14.87
CA PRO A 156 -20.44 -4.04 15.95
C PRO A 156 -20.40 -5.55 15.58
N ILE A 157 -21.35 -6.00 14.78
CA ILE A 157 -21.41 -7.40 14.32
C ILE A 157 -20.24 -7.68 13.38
N GLN A 158 -20.04 -6.81 12.39
CA GLN A 158 -18.92 -6.91 11.46
C GLN A 158 -17.58 -6.85 12.21
N ARG A 159 -17.44 -5.99 13.21
CA ARG A 159 -16.23 -5.94 14.05
C ARG A 159 -15.90 -7.29 14.67
N GLN A 160 -16.90 -7.99 15.24
CA GLN A 160 -16.68 -9.31 15.83
C GLN A 160 -16.27 -10.35 14.77
N GLN A 161 -16.90 -10.31 13.59
CA GLN A 161 -16.56 -11.22 12.49
C GLN A 161 -15.13 -10.98 12.00
N LEU A 162 -14.75 -9.71 11.75
CA LEU A 162 -13.41 -9.35 11.31
C LEU A 162 -12.35 -9.67 12.36
N PHE A 163 -12.65 -9.44 13.64
CA PHE A 163 -11.76 -9.79 14.74
C PHE A 163 -11.47 -11.29 14.77
N ARG A 164 -12.51 -12.13 14.68
CA ARG A 164 -12.34 -13.58 14.63
C ARG A 164 -11.58 -14.02 13.39
N LYS A 165 -11.92 -13.47 12.21
CA LYS A 165 -11.34 -13.86 10.93
C LYS A 165 -9.87 -13.43 10.78
N TYR A 166 -9.50 -12.23 11.20
CA TYR A 166 -8.20 -11.65 10.88
C TYR A 166 -7.25 -11.56 12.07
N VAL A 167 -7.77 -11.36 13.28
CA VAL A 167 -6.92 -11.19 14.46
C VAL A 167 -6.68 -12.55 15.13
N LEU A 168 -7.73 -13.31 15.41
CA LEU A 168 -7.63 -14.58 16.12
C LEU A 168 -7.28 -15.77 15.21
N ALA A 169 -7.65 -15.74 13.93
CA ALA A 169 -7.36 -16.85 13.03
C ALA A 169 -5.87 -16.97 12.73
N SER A 170 -5.40 -18.20 12.57
CA SER A 170 -4.11 -18.49 11.97
C SER A 170 -4.14 -18.15 10.47
N PRO A 171 -3.01 -17.73 9.87
CA PRO A 171 -2.91 -17.63 8.42
C PRO A 171 -3.23 -18.97 7.77
N GLU A 172 -3.83 -18.90 6.60
CA GLU A 172 -4.10 -20.08 5.77
C GLU A 172 -2.78 -20.79 5.43
N PRO A 173 -2.78 -22.14 5.31
CA PRO A 173 -1.59 -22.87 4.86
C PRO A 173 -1.13 -22.38 3.49
N VAL A 174 0.18 -22.25 3.31
CA VAL A 174 0.75 -21.97 1.99
C VAL A 174 0.53 -23.19 1.11
N THR A 175 -0.31 -23.03 0.10
CA THR A 175 -0.53 -24.04 -0.93
C THR A 175 0.19 -23.61 -2.21
N SER A 176 0.84 -24.59 -2.87
CA SER A 176 1.47 -24.30 -4.16
C SER A 176 0.38 -23.95 -5.19
N SER A 177 0.57 -22.83 -5.89
CA SER A 177 -0.24 -22.52 -7.07
C SER A 177 0.24 -23.29 -8.32
N PHE A 178 1.30 -24.06 -8.18
CA PHE A 178 1.85 -24.89 -9.25
C PHE A 178 0.93 -26.08 -9.48
N ARG A 179 0.30 -26.14 -10.64
CA ARG A 179 -0.53 -27.27 -11.06
C ARG A 179 0.29 -28.22 -11.92
N GLU A 180 0.27 -29.49 -11.60
CA GLU A 180 1.01 -30.51 -12.36
C GLU A 180 0.61 -30.50 -13.85
N GLU A 181 -0.63 -30.16 -14.16
CA GLU A 181 -1.17 -30.03 -15.53
C GLU A 181 -0.51 -28.91 -16.33
N GLU A 182 0.07 -27.90 -15.65
CA GLU A 182 0.72 -26.73 -16.29
C GLU A 182 2.25 -26.86 -16.39
N VAL A 183 2.83 -27.98 -15.97
CA VAL A 183 4.29 -28.20 -15.99
C VAL A 183 4.88 -27.95 -17.37
N GLY A 184 4.25 -28.46 -18.42
CA GLY A 184 4.70 -28.24 -19.81
C GLY A 184 4.77 -26.77 -20.18
N THR A 185 3.78 -25.98 -19.78
CA THR A 185 3.73 -24.53 -20.04
C THR A 185 4.84 -23.79 -19.28
N TRP A 186 5.09 -24.17 -18.04
CA TRP A 186 6.18 -23.59 -17.23
C TRP A 186 7.55 -23.93 -17.78
N VAL A 187 7.76 -25.17 -18.19
CA VAL A 187 9.02 -25.60 -18.83
C VAL A 187 9.26 -24.83 -20.12
N LEU A 188 8.24 -24.66 -20.98
CA LEU A 188 8.37 -23.89 -22.20
C LEU A 188 8.69 -22.41 -21.93
N ARG A 189 8.08 -21.79 -20.91
CA ARG A 189 8.40 -20.41 -20.51
C ARG A 189 9.84 -20.29 -20.02
N LEU A 190 10.31 -21.23 -19.20
CA LEU A 190 11.69 -21.28 -18.72
C LEU A 190 12.69 -21.44 -19.88
N LEU A 191 12.43 -22.35 -20.81
CA LEU A 191 13.27 -22.56 -21.99
C LEU A 191 13.32 -21.32 -22.88
N ALA A 192 12.18 -20.63 -23.07
CA ALA A 192 12.14 -19.39 -23.83
C ALA A 192 12.99 -18.28 -23.18
N GLN A 193 12.99 -18.19 -21.85
CA GLN A 193 13.84 -17.25 -21.12
C GLN A 193 15.33 -17.57 -21.23
N ILE A 194 15.69 -18.85 -21.21
CA ILE A 194 17.10 -19.31 -21.32
C ILE A 194 17.62 -19.09 -22.75
N GLN A 195 16.82 -19.26 -23.78
CA GLN A 195 17.23 -19.00 -25.16
C GLN A 195 17.45 -17.50 -25.44
N GLY A 196 16.74 -16.60 -24.76
CA GLY A 196 16.97 -15.15 -24.84
C GLY A 196 18.25 -14.65 -24.17
N ILE A 197 18.97 -15.50 -23.44
CA ILE A 197 20.26 -15.18 -22.79
C ILE A 197 21.46 -15.57 -23.66
N ARG A 198 21.24 -16.20 -24.82
CA ARG A 198 22.32 -16.69 -25.71
C ARG A 198 22.55 -15.82 -26.95
N GLU A 199 21.92 -14.68 -27.05
CA GLU A 199 22.26 -13.61 -28.00
C GLU A 199 22.80 -12.39 -27.22
#